data_3299370f08dd160194ab142e9da4e669
#
_entry.id   3299370f08dd160194ab142e9da4e669
#
_cell.length_a   1.000
_cell.length_b   1.000
_cell.length_c   1.000
_cell.angle_alpha   90.00
_cell.angle_beta   90.00
_cell.angle_gamma   90.00
#
_symmetry.space_group_name_H-M   'P 1'
#
loop_
_entity.id
_entity.type
_entity.pdbx_description
1 polymer ?
#
loop_
_entity_poly.entity_id
_entity_poly.type
_entity_poly.pdbx_seq_one_letter_code
_entity_poly.pdbx_strand_id
1 'polypeptide(L)'
;MTEWLIDGDWRYEYFPLDGLDNCLAGFESIIELWRSKATPNLPSWTDFDLLDFKEWWGWLVVYDCVDGQPLEFDVRLWGTNVVDITGHDRTGKRLTGENRPDKSDPTNVSINNLKFSRFILDESVIGYTSEPYRAGWGASKRYREILLPLSSDGINNDKLLFAGKLDE
;
A
#
# COMPACT_ATOMS: atom_id res chain seq x y z
N MET A 1 -5.49 -15.69 -5.50
CA MET A 1 -5.78 -14.45 -4.80
C MET A 1 -7.13 -14.58 -4.12
N THR A 2 -7.25 -14.10 -2.89
CA THR A 2 -8.48 -14.21 -2.09
C THR A 2 -9.10 -12.81 -1.93
N GLU A 3 -10.40 -12.70 -2.19
CA GLU A 3 -11.13 -11.47 -1.96
C GLU A 3 -11.27 -11.20 -0.46
N TRP A 4 -10.94 -9.98 -0.04
CA TRP A 4 -11.19 -9.48 1.30
C TRP A 4 -12.46 -8.64 1.36
N LEU A 5 -12.62 -7.73 0.40
CA LEU A 5 -13.80 -6.85 0.28
C LEU A 5 -13.94 -6.32 -1.14
N ILE A 6 -15.17 -6.20 -1.61
CA ILE A 6 -15.56 -5.34 -2.74
C ILE A 6 -16.44 -4.21 -2.19
N ASP A 7 -16.03 -2.96 -2.43
CA ASP A 7 -16.77 -1.77 -2.06
C ASP A 7 -17.02 -0.91 -3.31
N GLY A 8 -18.17 -1.07 -3.93
CA GLY A 8 -18.45 -0.50 -5.23
C GLY A 8 -17.48 -1.00 -6.29
N ASP A 9 -16.71 -0.07 -6.90
CA ASP A 9 -15.70 -0.39 -7.90
C ASP A 9 -14.30 -0.65 -7.30
N TRP A 10 -14.17 -0.53 -5.98
CA TRP A 10 -12.95 -0.83 -5.25
C TRP A 10 -12.84 -2.30 -4.93
N ARG A 11 -11.64 -2.86 -5.11
CA ARG A 11 -11.33 -4.26 -4.80
C ARG A 11 -10.17 -4.33 -3.84
N TYR A 12 -10.33 -5.17 -2.81
CA TYR A 12 -9.33 -5.49 -1.80
C TYR A 12 -9.13 -7.00 -1.82
N GLU A 13 -7.95 -7.43 -2.16
CA GLU A 13 -7.59 -8.83 -2.31
C GLU A 13 -6.25 -9.12 -1.64
N TYR A 14 -6.00 -10.37 -1.26
CA TYR A 14 -4.75 -10.76 -0.63
C TYR A 14 -4.32 -12.16 -1.07
N PHE A 15 -3.05 -12.48 -0.82
CA PHE A 15 -2.47 -13.79 -1.11
C PHE A 15 -1.30 -14.08 -0.15
N PRO A 16 -0.92 -15.38 0.04
CA PRO A 16 0.19 -15.74 0.91
C PRO A 16 1.52 -15.11 0.49
N LEU A 17 2.44 -14.92 1.44
CA LEU A 17 3.76 -14.32 1.18
C LEU A 17 4.56 -15.05 0.09
N ASP A 18 4.40 -16.36 -0.02
CA ASP A 18 5.03 -17.22 -1.02
C ASP A 18 4.16 -17.44 -2.28
N GLY A 19 2.94 -16.90 -2.28
CA GLY A 19 2.02 -16.99 -3.41
C GLY A 19 2.48 -16.15 -4.60
N LEU A 20 2.51 -16.75 -5.79
CA LEU A 20 2.66 -16.04 -7.05
C LEU A 20 1.35 -16.17 -7.80
N ASP A 21 0.68 -15.07 -7.99
CA ASP A 21 -0.53 -15.02 -8.79
C ASP A 21 -0.30 -14.20 -10.06
N ASN A 22 -0.75 -14.72 -11.21
CA ASN A 22 -0.62 -14.05 -12.51
C ASN A 22 -1.34 -12.69 -12.60
N CYS A 23 -2.23 -12.40 -11.64
CA CYS A 23 -2.91 -11.10 -11.60
C CYS A 23 -2.05 -9.95 -11.07
N LEU A 24 -0.82 -10.22 -10.71
CA LEU A 24 0.16 -9.23 -10.27
C LEU A 24 1.05 -8.72 -11.40
N ALA A 25 0.63 -8.91 -12.64
CA ALA A 25 1.34 -8.40 -13.79
C ALA A 25 1.71 -6.92 -13.62
N GLY A 26 3.00 -6.63 -13.76
CA GLY A 26 3.57 -5.31 -13.58
C GLY A 26 4.06 -5.00 -12.18
N PHE A 27 3.94 -5.92 -11.20
CA PHE A 27 4.49 -5.80 -9.84
C PHE A 27 5.62 -6.79 -9.55
N GLU A 28 6.07 -7.54 -10.54
CA GLU A 28 7.06 -8.60 -10.38
C GLU A 28 8.35 -8.07 -9.74
N SER A 29 8.86 -6.95 -10.24
CA SER A 29 10.15 -6.40 -9.78
C SER A 29 10.12 -5.96 -8.32
N ILE A 30 9.03 -5.35 -7.85
CA ILE A 30 8.92 -4.91 -6.45
C ILE A 30 8.72 -6.10 -5.51
N ILE A 31 7.98 -7.12 -5.93
CA ILE A 31 7.78 -8.34 -5.16
C ILE A 31 9.09 -9.12 -5.04
N GLU A 32 9.83 -9.26 -6.13
CA GLU A 32 11.15 -9.91 -6.14
C GLU A 32 12.14 -9.16 -5.23
N LEU A 33 12.18 -7.83 -5.34
CA LEU A 33 13.02 -7.01 -4.47
C LEU A 33 12.66 -7.24 -3.00
N TRP A 34 11.39 -7.16 -2.64
CA TRP A 34 10.92 -7.37 -1.27
C TRP A 34 11.28 -8.76 -0.76
N ARG A 35 11.05 -9.81 -1.57
CA ARG A 35 11.40 -11.19 -1.22
C ARG A 35 12.90 -11.40 -1.07
N SER A 36 13.72 -10.72 -1.85
CA SER A 36 15.18 -10.82 -1.76
C SER A 36 15.72 -10.36 -0.41
N LYS A 37 14.98 -9.48 0.28
CA LYS A 37 15.31 -8.97 1.63
C LYS A 37 14.64 -9.78 2.76
N ALA A 38 13.61 -10.57 2.44
CA ALA A 38 12.84 -11.35 3.40
C ALA A 38 13.50 -12.69 3.74
N THR A 39 14.56 -12.68 4.57
CA THR A 39 15.28 -13.91 4.93
C THR A 39 15.92 -13.78 6.32
N PRO A 40 15.51 -14.60 7.30
CA PRO A 40 14.35 -15.50 7.36
C PRO A 40 13.05 -14.77 7.69
N ASN A 41 13.11 -13.52 8.17
CA ASN A 41 11.98 -12.71 8.63
C ASN A 41 11.53 -11.74 7.52
N LEU A 42 10.39 -11.07 7.73
CA LEU A 42 9.99 -9.96 6.89
C LEU A 42 11.09 -8.89 6.87
N PRO A 43 11.30 -8.22 5.72
CA PRO A 43 12.34 -7.20 5.64
C PRO A 43 11.99 -5.99 6.50
N SER A 44 13.04 -5.31 7.00
CA SER A 44 12.94 -3.97 7.56
C SER A 44 13.03 -2.92 6.45
N TRP A 45 12.44 -1.75 6.66
CA TRP A 45 12.62 -0.61 5.75
C TRP A 45 14.11 -0.28 5.54
N THR A 46 14.93 -0.45 6.56
CA THR A 46 16.38 -0.20 6.52
C THR A 46 17.20 -1.23 5.73
N ASP A 47 16.58 -2.35 5.33
CA ASP A 47 17.23 -3.36 4.47
C ASP A 47 17.29 -2.93 3.00
N PHE A 48 16.58 -1.87 2.64
CA PHE A 48 16.51 -1.34 1.28
C PHE A 48 17.36 -0.09 1.12
N ASP A 49 18.05 0.00 -0.02
CA ASP A 49 18.62 1.24 -0.50
C ASP A 49 17.62 1.99 -1.38
N LEU A 50 17.70 3.32 -1.38
CA LEU A 50 16.85 4.14 -2.23
C LEU A 50 16.95 3.76 -3.73
N LEU A 51 18.15 3.39 -4.18
CA LEU A 51 18.40 2.97 -5.57
C LEU A 51 17.71 1.65 -5.93
N ASP A 52 17.41 0.79 -4.95
CA ASP A 52 16.67 -0.44 -5.18
C ASP A 52 15.27 -0.15 -5.78
N PHE A 53 14.70 1.00 -5.43
CA PHE A 53 13.38 1.43 -5.83
C PHE A 53 13.32 2.33 -7.06
N LYS A 54 14.40 2.49 -7.83
CA LYS A 54 14.46 3.48 -8.91
C LYS A 54 13.30 3.41 -9.92
N GLU A 55 12.79 2.21 -10.20
CA GLU A 55 11.65 1.99 -11.09
C GLU A 55 10.31 2.41 -10.46
N TRP A 56 10.28 2.54 -9.13
CA TRP A 56 9.09 2.79 -8.34
C TRP A 56 9.06 4.18 -7.71
N TRP A 57 10.10 5.00 -7.93
CA TRP A 57 10.11 6.35 -7.40
C TRP A 57 8.86 7.13 -7.84
N GLY A 58 8.25 7.79 -6.90
CA GLY A 58 6.98 8.48 -7.11
C GLY A 58 5.74 7.61 -6.91
N TRP A 59 5.87 6.30 -6.95
CA TRP A 59 4.75 5.36 -6.75
C TRP A 59 4.74 4.69 -5.38
N LEU A 60 5.72 4.97 -4.53
CA LEU A 60 5.83 4.36 -3.22
C LEU A 60 5.04 5.12 -2.16
N VAL A 61 4.45 4.36 -1.24
CA VAL A 61 3.88 4.86 0.01
C VAL A 61 4.38 3.98 1.15
N VAL A 62 4.72 4.58 2.28
CA VAL A 62 5.14 3.85 3.49
C VAL A 62 4.34 4.35 4.67
N TYR A 63 3.67 3.40 5.37
CA TYR A 63 2.98 3.64 6.62
C TYR A 63 3.78 3.08 7.78
N ASP A 64 3.82 3.83 8.89
CA ASP A 64 4.24 3.35 10.20
C ASP A 64 3.00 3.08 11.06
N CYS A 65 2.97 1.95 11.75
CA CYS A 65 1.95 1.69 12.77
C CYS A 65 2.06 2.69 13.92
N VAL A 66 0.93 3.04 14.51
CA VAL A 66 0.84 3.87 15.70
C VAL A 66 0.56 2.98 16.92
N ASP A 67 1.40 3.06 17.95
CA ASP A 67 1.25 2.28 19.17
C ASP A 67 -0.11 2.52 19.83
N GLY A 68 -0.82 1.43 20.12
CA GLY A 68 -2.14 1.47 20.76
C GLY A 68 -3.29 1.97 19.88
N GLN A 69 -3.02 2.26 18.58
CA GLN A 69 -4.01 2.76 17.63
C GLN A 69 -4.02 1.88 16.37
N PRO A 70 -4.74 0.76 16.36
CA PRO A 70 -4.64 -0.24 15.30
C PRO A 70 -5.13 0.23 13.92
N LEU A 71 -5.98 1.25 13.88
CA LEU A 71 -6.54 1.81 12.64
C LEU A 71 -6.02 3.22 12.32
N GLU A 72 -4.92 3.62 12.95
CA GLU A 72 -4.21 4.84 12.61
C GLU A 72 -2.80 4.50 12.09
N PHE A 73 -2.32 5.29 11.14
CA PHE A 73 -1.00 5.13 10.56
C PHE A 73 -0.34 6.49 10.38
N ASP A 74 0.96 6.56 10.66
CA ASP A 74 1.78 7.71 10.31
C ASP A 74 2.37 7.48 8.92
N VAL A 75 2.21 8.44 8.02
CA VAL A 75 2.76 8.37 6.67
C VAL A 75 4.21 8.81 6.69
N ARG A 76 5.12 7.88 6.45
CA ARG A 76 6.56 8.14 6.32
C ARG A 76 6.93 8.67 4.94
N LEU A 77 6.30 8.15 3.90
CA LEU A 77 6.55 8.48 2.51
C LEU A 77 5.24 8.46 1.73
N TRP A 78 5.04 9.46 0.88
CA TRP A 78 3.95 9.52 -0.07
C TRP A 78 4.50 9.98 -1.41
N GLY A 79 4.56 9.09 -2.39
CA GLY A 79 5.20 9.33 -3.67
C GLY A 79 4.53 10.42 -4.50
N THR A 80 5.30 11.11 -5.34
CA THR A 80 4.82 12.26 -6.13
C THR A 80 3.74 11.88 -7.15
N ASN A 81 3.84 10.69 -7.77
CA ASN A 81 2.79 10.20 -8.67
C ASN A 81 1.50 9.86 -7.90
N VAL A 82 1.63 9.41 -6.66
CA VAL A 82 0.48 9.15 -5.79
C VAL A 82 -0.18 10.48 -5.36
N VAL A 83 0.62 11.54 -5.14
CA VAL A 83 0.09 12.90 -4.94
C VAL A 83 -0.76 13.34 -6.12
N ASP A 84 -0.29 13.11 -7.35
CA ASP A 84 -1.03 13.48 -8.57
C ASP A 84 -2.37 12.74 -8.68
N ILE A 85 -2.42 11.49 -8.22
CA ILE A 85 -3.66 10.69 -8.23
C ILE A 85 -4.61 11.12 -7.11
N THR A 86 -4.09 11.34 -5.91
CA THR A 86 -4.93 11.59 -4.71
C THR A 86 -5.21 13.07 -4.47
N GLY A 87 -4.42 13.96 -5.07
CA GLY A 87 -4.52 15.41 -4.89
C GLY A 87 -3.86 15.93 -3.60
N HIS A 88 -3.24 15.07 -2.80
CA HIS A 88 -2.62 15.44 -1.52
C HIS A 88 -1.28 14.76 -1.32
N ASP A 89 -0.29 15.52 -0.82
CA ASP A 89 0.90 14.96 -0.19
C ASP A 89 0.60 14.68 1.29
N ARG A 90 0.57 13.39 1.62
CA ARG A 90 0.30 12.94 2.99
C ARG A 90 1.55 12.64 3.81
N THR A 91 2.74 12.87 3.27
CA THR A 91 4.00 12.66 3.99
C THR A 91 4.02 13.42 5.31
N GLY A 92 4.33 12.73 6.40
CA GLY A 92 4.35 13.27 7.75
C GLY A 92 2.97 13.45 8.40
N LYS A 93 1.89 13.03 7.74
CA LYS A 93 0.53 13.10 8.28
C LYS A 93 0.16 11.82 9.02
N ARG A 94 -0.69 11.94 10.05
CA ARG A 94 -1.37 10.81 10.66
C ARG A 94 -2.71 10.60 9.96
N LEU A 95 -2.94 9.38 9.47
CA LEU A 95 -4.18 9.03 8.80
C LEU A 95 -5.20 8.54 9.81
N THR A 96 -6.42 9.03 9.67
CA THR A 96 -7.62 8.57 10.36
C THR A 96 -8.66 8.16 9.34
N GLY A 97 -9.48 7.16 9.66
CA GLY A 97 -10.42 6.58 8.72
C GLY A 97 -11.86 7.00 8.97
N GLU A 98 -12.56 7.28 7.87
CA GLU A 98 -13.99 7.55 7.86
C GLU A 98 -14.69 6.69 6.81
N ASN A 99 -15.97 6.38 7.04
CA ASN A 99 -16.78 5.66 6.06
C ASN A 99 -17.02 6.50 4.79
N ARG A 100 -17.07 7.82 4.94
CA ARG A 100 -17.17 8.79 3.85
C ARG A 100 -16.14 9.88 4.08
N PRO A 101 -14.89 9.66 3.64
CA PRO A 101 -13.81 10.61 3.91
C PRO A 101 -14.07 11.96 3.26
N ASP A 102 -13.75 13.02 4.00
CA ASP A 102 -13.68 14.36 3.44
C ASP A 102 -12.44 14.45 2.53
N LYS A 103 -12.70 14.58 1.23
CA LYS A 103 -11.63 14.65 0.22
C LYS A 103 -10.77 15.91 0.32
N SER A 104 -11.22 16.93 1.04
CA SER A 104 -10.44 18.15 1.27
C SER A 104 -9.45 18.01 2.42
N ASP A 105 -9.63 17.02 3.31
CA ASP A 105 -8.75 16.76 4.43
C ASP A 105 -7.69 15.69 4.06
N PRO A 106 -6.40 16.06 4.00
CA PRO A 106 -5.34 15.12 3.66
C PRO A 106 -5.10 14.02 4.70
N THR A 107 -5.62 14.16 5.91
CA THR A 107 -5.50 13.16 6.97
C THR A 107 -6.62 12.14 6.96
N ASN A 108 -7.67 12.39 6.21
CA ASN A 108 -8.90 11.60 6.21
C ASN A 108 -8.94 10.67 4.98
N VAL A 109 -9.01 9.37 5.24
CA VAL A 109 -9.04 8.33 4.21
C VAL A 109 -10.17 7.34 4.46
N SER A 110 -10.48 6.51 3.49
CA SER A 110 -11.46 5.43 3.68
C SER A 110 -11.07 4.52 4.83
N ILE A 111 -12.01 4.29 5.75
CA ILE A 111 -11.82 3.34 6.87
C ILE A 111 -11.48 1.93 6.35
N ASN A 112 -11.99 1.52 5.20
CA ASN A 112 -11.70 0.22 4.60
C ASN A 112 -10.23 0.09 4.21
N ASN A 113 -9.61 1.16 3.74
CA ASN A 113 -8.17 1.19 3.44
C ASN A 113 -7.34 0.91 4.71
N LEU A 114 -7.67 1.55 5.83
CA LEU A 114 -6.95 1.35 7.10
C LEU A 114 -7.21 -0.03 7.71
N LYS A 115 -8.44 -0.53 7.63
CA LYS A 115 -8.79 -1.89 8.08
C LYS A 115 -8.05 -2.94 7.25
N PHE A 116 -7.97 -2.75 5.94
CA PHE A 116 -7.23 -3.66 5.08
C PHE A 116 -5.73 -3.61 5.34
N SER A 117 -5.15 -2.42 5.51
CA SER A 117 -3.75 -2.24 5.90
C SER A 117 -3.44 -2.99 7.20
N ARG A 118 -4.30 -2.86 8.21
CA ARG A 118 -4.16 -3.59 9.48
C ARG A 118 -4.24 -5.10 9.28
N PHE A 119 -5.20 -5.58 8.50
CA PHE A 119 -5.36 -6.99 8.17
C PHE A 119 -4.08 -7.58 7.53
N ILE A 120 -3.48 -6.88 6.56
CA ILE A 120 -2.24 -7.32 5.91
C ILE A 120 -1.10 -7.51 6.93
N LEU A 121 -0.99 -6.60 7.88
CA LEU A 121 0.04 -6.68 8.93
C LEU A 121 -0.24 -7.80 9.93
N ASP A 122 -1.49 -7.94 10.38
CA ASP A 122 -1.87 -8.93 11.39
C ASP A 122 -1.78 -10.36 10.85
N GLU A 123 -2.19 -10.58 9.60
CA GLU A 123 -2.19 -11.90 8.97
C GLU A 123 -0.86 -12.25 8.28
N SER A 124 0.08 -11.30 8.16
CA SER A 124 1.33 -11.49 7.42
C SER A 124 1.09 -12.03 6.01
N VAL A 125 0.34 -11.29 5.23
CA VAL A 125 0.01 -11.61 3.84
C VAL A 125 0.38 -10.44 2.92
N ILE A 126 0.35 -10.65 1.61
CA ILE A 126 0.51 -9.59 0.63
C ILE A 126 -0.88 -9.08 0.24
N GLY A 127 -1.07 -7.77 0.25
CA GLY A 127 -2.29 -7.13 -0.18
C GLY A 127 -2.25 -6.64 -1.61
N TYR A 128 -3.41 -6.54 -2.22
CA TYR A 128 -3.61 -5.93 -3.52
C TYR A 128 -4.90 -5.12 -3.51
N THR A 129 -4.82 -3.89 -4.00
CA THR A 129 -6.00 -3.04 -4.19
C THR A 129 -6.11 -2.60 -5.63
N SER A 130 -7.33 -2.37 -6.06
CA SER A 130 -7.62 -1.83 -7.39
C SER A 130 -8.82 -0.90 -7.29
N GLU A 131 -8.63 0.33 -7.73
CA GLU A 131 -9.67 1.37 -7.69
C GLU A 131 -9.79 2.09 -9.03
N PRO A 132 -10.99 2.61 -9.34
CA PRO A 132 -11.16 3.42 -10.54
C PRO A 132 -10.45 4.77 -10.36
N TYR A 133 -9.69 5.16 -11.36
CA TYR A 133 -9.08 6.47 -11.48
C TYR A 133 -9.64 7.22 -12.69
N ARG A 134 -10.16 8.40 -12.45
CA ARG A 134 -10.67 9.28 -13.51
C ARG A 134 -9.69 10.42 -13.73
N ALA A 135 -8.79 10.26 -14.69
CA ALA A 135 -7.97 11.34 -15.20
C ALA A 135 -8.75 12.13 -16.24
N GLY A 136 -9.20 13.33 -15.89
CA GLY A 136 -9.74 14.31 -16.85
C GLY A 136 -10.86 13.75 -17.75
N TRP A 137 -10.93 14.24 -18.98
CA TRP A 137 -11.96 13.91 -19.95
C TRP A 137 -11.78 12.51 -20.54
N GLY A 138 -12.40 11.51 -19.98
CA GLY A 138 -12.91 10.40 -20.75
C GLY A 138 -12.44 8.98 -20.50
N ALA A 139 -11.23 8.65 -20.14
CA ALA A 139 -10.82 7.26 -19.97
C ALA A 139 -10.83 6.83 -18.50
N SER A 140 -11.65 5.85 -18.18
CA SER A 140 -11.63 5.17 -16.88
C SER A 140 -10.37 4.31 -16.83
N LYS A 141 -9.35 4.77 -16.12
CA LYS A 141 -8.16 3.99 -15.77
C LYS A 141 -8.34 3.36 -14.39
N ARG A 142 -7.55 2.34 -14.09
CA ARG A 142 -7.49 1.77 -12.75
C ARG A 142 -6.14 2.10 -12.13
N TYR A 143 -6.18 2.55 -10.88
CA TYR A 143 -5.02 2.61 -10.03
C TYR A 143 -4.95 1.32 -9.22
N ARG A 144 -3.79 0.68 -9.26
CA ARG A 144 -3.53 -0.58 -8.56
C ARG A 144 -2.38 -0.40 -7.60
N GLU A 145 -2.46 -1.04 -6.45
CA GLU A 145 -1.38 -1.05 -5.47
C GLU A 145 -1.15 -2.47 -4.95
N ILE A 146 0.11 -2.77 -4.68
CA ILE A 146 0.51 -3.90 -3.87
C ILE A 146 0.90 -3.41 -2.48
N LEU A 147 0.55 -4.18 -1.45
CA LEU A 147 0.82 -3.90 -0.04
C LEU A 147 1.73 -4.98 0.51
N LEU A 148 2.92 -4.60 0.93
CA LEU A 148 3.99 -5.49 1.39
C LEU A 148 4.30 -5.22 2.86
N PRO A 149 4.08 -6.19 3.77
CA PRO A 149 4.36 -6.00 5.18
C PRO A 149 5.86 -5.92 5.46
N LEU A 150 6.25 -5.08 6.41
CA LEU A 150 7.62 -4.91 6.89
C LEU A 150 7.67 -5.09 8.41
N SER A 151 8.84 -5.47 8.91
CA SER A 151 9.10 -5.64 10.33
C SER A 151 10.45 -5.00 10.70
N SER A 152 10.44 -4.04 11.62
CA SER A 152 11.66 -3.36 12.07
C SER A 152 12.50 -4.23 13.02
N ASP A 153 11.87 -5.15 13.75
CA ASP A 153 12.50 -6.01 14.76
C ASP A 153 12.54 -7.49 14.37
N GLY A 154 11.96 -7.86 13.23
CA GLY A 154 11.84 -9.24 12.76
C GLY A 154 10.77 -10.07 13.48
N ILE A 155 9.99 -9.48 14.38
CA ILE A 155 8.96 -10.13 15.20
C ILE A 155 7.58 -9.50 14.93
N ASN A 156 7.50 -8.17 15.03
CA ASN A 156 6.27 -7.42 14.86
C ASN A 156 6.22 -6.77 13.48
N ASN A 157 5.11 -6.91 12.79
CA ASN A 157 4.87 -6.21 11.53
C ASN A 157 4.39 -4.79 11.87
N ASP A 158 5.26 -3.82 11.68
CA ASP A 158 5.08 -2.45 12.17
C ASP A 158 5.11 -1.38 11.07
N LYS A 159 5.36 -1.79 9.83
CA LYS A 159 5.34 -0.90 8.66
C LYS A 159 4.70 -1.59 7.47
N LEU A 160 4.16 -0.79 6.57
CA LEU A 160 3.57 -1.26 5.32
C LEU A 160 4.14 -0.46 4.15
N LEU A 161 4.69 -1.18 3.19
CA LEU A 161 5.18 -0.63 1.93
C LEU A 161 4.11 -0.83 0.85
N PHE A 162 3.70 0.25 0.21
CA PHE A 162 2.85 0.22 -0.97
C PHE A 162 3.67 0.57 -2.20
N ALA A 163 3.37 -0.09 -3.29
CA ALA A 163 3.83 0.32 -4.60
C ALA A 163 2.64 0.39 -5.55
N GLY A 164 2.44 1.55 -6.13
CA GLY A 164 1.31 1.83 -7.00
C GLY A 164 1.63 1.74 -8.48
N LYS A 165 0.60 1.57 -9.30
CA LYS A 165 0.68 1.60 -10.75
C LYS A 165 -0.65 2.03 -11.35
N LEU A 166 -0.58 2.83 -12.39
CA LEU A 166 -1.73 3.20 -13.18
C LEU A 166 -1.78 2.33 -14.44
N ASP A 167 -2.93 1.71 -14.70
CA ASP A 167 -3.14 0.99 -15.97
C ASP A 167 -3.13 1.98 -17.14
N GLU A 168 -2.45 1.61 -18.20
CA GLU A 168 -2.40 2.38 -19.44
C GLU A 168 -3.74 2.38 -20.19
#